data_08bc224913175d6ac0ff41bf294b8295
#
_entry.id   08bc224913175d6ac0ff41bf294b8295
#
_cell.length_a   1.000
_cell.length_b   1.000
_cell.length_c   1.000
_cell.angle_alpha   90.00
_cell.angle_beta   90.00
_cell.angle_gamma   90.00
#
_symmetry.space_group_name_H-M   'P 1'
#
loop_
_entity.id
_entity.type
_entity.pdbx_description
1 polymer ?
#
loop_
_entity_poly.entity_id
_entity_poly.type
_entity_poly.pdbx_seq_one_letter_code
_entity_poly.pdbx_strand_id
1 'polypeptide(L)'
;MDAKIERRHSTSVMNRFVLLACLGVAAGCQRATGSAAPPVSEPYRADIENVCDEIVRSGADQLPVGERALTTATWLAAHLQTQEAHDYLVRIQPLVGESKAAALDAEARRVGLARCALADEWRDPPAR
;
A
#
# COMPACT_ATOMS: atom_id res chain seq x y z
N MET A 1 -23.35 -44.23 1.24
CA MET A 1 -22.99 -43.83 -0.15
C MET A 1 -21.60 -43.25 -0.07
N ASP A 2 -20.63 -44.12 -0.36
CA ASP A 2 -19.21 -43.87 -0.22
C ASP A 2 -18.64 -43.21 -1.48
N ALA A 3 -18.04 -42.04 -1.37
CA ALA A 3 -17.27 -41.44 -2.43
C ALA A 3 -15.77 -41.56 -2.10
N LYS A 4 -15.19 -42.59 -2.65
CA LYS A 4 -13.81 -43.02 -2.63
C LYS A 4 -12.95 -42.04 -3.44
N ILE A 5 -12.11 -41.26 -2.76
CA ILE A 5 -11.12 -40.42 -3.42
C ILE A 5 -9.87 -41.25 -3.71
N GLU A 6 -9.68 -41.45 -4.98
CA GLU A 6 -8.57 -42.21 -5.58
C GLU A 6 -7.30 -41.33 -5.64
N ARG A 7 -6.30 -41.71 -4.84
CA ARG A 7 -4.93 -41.17 -4.91
C ARG A 7 -4.24 -41.69 -6.14
N ARG A 8 -3.94 -40.84 -7.09
CA ARG A 8 -2.98 -41.21 -8.16
C ARG A 8 -1.57 -40.87 -7.70
N HIS A 9 -0.85 -41.92 -7.36
CA HIS A 9 0.61 -41.93 -7.34
C HIS A 9 1.11 -41.83 -8.77
N SER A 10 1.90 -40.82 -9.06
CA SER A 10 2.75 -40.85 -10.26
C SER A 10 4.19 -40.99 -9.82
N THR A 11 4.65 -42.22 -9.96
CA THR A 11 6.03 -42.66 -9.77
C THR A 11 6.85 -42.36 -11.02
N SER A 12 8.08 -41.93 -10.76
CA SER A 12 9.28 -42.30 -11.52
C SER A 12 9.48 -41.71 -12.92
N VAL A 13 10.56 -41.03 -13.12
CA VAL A 13 11.63 -41.62 -13.98
C VAL A 13 12.97 -41.03 -13.56
N MET A 14 13.80 -41.93 -13.08
CA MET A 14 15.20 -41.78 -12.84
C MET A 14 15.92 -41.67 -14.20
N ASN A 15 16.56 -40.58 -14.47
CA ASN A 15 17.50 -40.51 -15.59
C ASN A 15 18.90 -40.18 -15.07
N ARG A 16 19.70 -41.21 -14.98
CA ARG A 16 21.16 -41.16 -14.84
C ARG A 16 21.74 -40.75 -16.18
N PHE A 17 22.50 -39.68 -16.24
CA PHE A 17 23.66 -39.59 -17.17
C PHE A 17 24.57 -38.45 -16.70
N VAL A 18 25.73 -38.89 -16.19
CA VAL A 18 27.10 -38.61 -16.68
C VAL A 18 27.69 -37.22 -16.40
N LEU A 19 28.74 -37.31 -15.57
CA LEU A 19 29.86 -36.40 -15.33
C LEU A 19 30.28 -35.57 -16.55
N LEU A 20 30.47 -34.25 -16.31
CA LEU A 20 31.66 -33.55 -16.83
C LEU A 20 32.03 -32.40 -15.88
N ALA A 21 33.22 -32.49 -15.36
CA ALA A 21 33.86 -31.49 -14.54
C ALA A 21 34.21 -30.27 -15.39
N CYS A 22 33.77 -29.10 -15.00
CA CYS A 22 34.41 -27.83 -15.39
C CYS A 22 34.55 -26.97 -14.15
N LEU A 23 35.78 -26.92 -13.59
CA LEU A 23 36.19 -25.89 -12.66
C LEU A 23 36.20 -24.56 -13.41
N GLY A 24 35.22 -23.71 -13.08
CA GLY A 24 35.20 -22.30 -13.43
C GLY A 24 34.98 -21.50 -12.19
N VAL A 25 36.07 -21.03 -11.54
CA VAL A 25 36.01 -20.01 -10.48
C VAL A 25 35.65 -18.68 -11.14
N ALA A 26 34.37 -18.39 -11.27
CA ALA A 26 33.89 -17.07 -11.54
C ALA A 26 33.50 -16.45 -10.21
N ALA A 27 34.36 -15.56 -9.68
CA ALA A 27 33.99 -14.65 -8.60
C ALA A 27 32.87 -13.72 -9.12
N GLY A 28 31.64 -14.22 -9.09
CA GLY A 28 30.45 -13.45 -9.38
C GLY A 28 30.19 -12.53 -8.20
N CYS A 29 30.46 -11.24 -8.36
CA CYS A 29 29.86 -10.21 -7.50
C CYS A 29 28.34 -10.42 -7.57
N GLN A 30 27.78 -11.07 -6.56
CA GLN A 30 26.35 -11.03 -6.31
C GLN A 30 26.00 -9.57 -5.98
N ARG A 31 25.64 -8.81 -7.02
CA ARG A 31 24.84 -7.61 -6.81
C ARG A 31 23.61 -8.08 -6.05
N ALA A 32 23.54 -7.67 -4.77
CA ALA A 32 22.29 -7.73 -4.05
C ALA A 32 21.27 -7.01 -4.93
N THR A 33 20.42 -7.77 -5.60
CA THR A 33 19.22 -7.24 -6.24
C THR A 33 18.35 -6.77 -5.09
N GLY A 34 18.51 -5.50 -4.71
CA GLY A 34 17.59 -4.82 -3.83
C GLY A 34 16.20 -5.09 -4.41
N SER A 35 15.36 -5.76 -3.65
CA SER A 35 13.97 -5.99 -4.02
C SER A 35 13.35 -4.62 -4.17
N ALA A 36 13.28 -4.11 -5.41
CA ALA A 36 12.58 -2.87 -5.69
C ALA A 36 11.14 -3.08 -5.23
N ALA A 37 10.64 -2.16 -4.40
CA ALA A 37 9.24 -2.17 -4.02
C ALA A 37 8.39 -2.23 -5.30
N PRO A 38 7.28 -2.99 -5.30
CA PRO A 38 6.42 -3.09 -6.48
C PRO A 38 6.00 -1.68 -6.95
N PRO A 39 5.90 -1.47 -8.26
CA PRO A 39 5.50 -0.17 -8.78
C PRO A 39 4.11 0.21 -8.26
N VAL A 40 3.97 1.46 -7.85
CA VAL A 40 2.69 2.02 -7.39
C VAL A 40 1.75 2.11 -8.60
N SER A 41 0.53 1.60 -8.47
CA SER A 41 -0.49 1.74 -9.52
C SER A 41 -1.04 3.18 -9.57
N GLU A 42 -1.36 3.67 -10.77
CA GLU A 42 -1.95 5.01 -10.92
C GLU A 42 -3.26 5.19 -10.15
N PRO A 43 -4.21 4.22 -10.14
CA PRO A 43 -5.42 4.36 -9.32
C PRO A 43 -5.13 4.51 -7.83
N TYR A 44 -4.18 3.74 -7.29
CA TYR A 44 -3.80 3.86 -5.89
C TYR A 44 -3.14 5.21 -5.59
N ARG A 45 -2.26 5.69 -6.48
CA ARG A 45 -1.67 7.03 -6.36
C ARG A 45 -2.74 8.11 -6.30
N ALA A 46 -3.74 8.05 -7.21
CA ALA A 46 -4.85 8.98 -7.25
C ALA A 46 -5.70 8.92 -5.96
N ASP A 47 -5.90 7.73 -5.39
CA ASP A 47 -6.60 7.58 -4.12
C ASP A 47 -5.85 8.23 -2.96
N ILE A 48 -4.53 8.05 -2.86
CA ILE A 48 -3.72 8.70 -1.82
C ILE A 48 -3.70 10.23 -2.01
N GLU A 49 -3.68 10.71 -3.25
CA GLU A 49 -3.85 12.14 -3.54
C GLU A 49 -5.21 12.65 -3.06
N ASN A 50 -6.30 11.90 -3.30
CA ASN A 50 -7.62 12.21 -2.78
C ASN A 50 -7.64 12.29 -1.25
N VAL A 51 -6.99 11.35 -0.56
CA VAL A 51 -6.86 11.37 0.91
C VAL A 51 -6.09 12.61 1.37
N CYS A 52 -4.99 12.95 0.71
CA CYS A 52 -4.16 14.10 1.11
C CYS A 52 -4.87 15.44 0.95
N ASP A 53 -5.77 15.56 -0.02
CA ASP A 53 -6.49 16.79 -0.36
C ASP A 53 -7.98 16.75 0.06
N GLU A 54 -8.39 15.74 0.85
CA GLU A 54 -9.81 15.45 1.13
C GLU A 54 -10.59 16.66 1.66
N ILE A 55 -9.97 17.47 2.50
CA ILE A 55 -10.63 18.61 3.16
C ILE A 55 -11.04 19.66 2.12
N VAL A 56 -10.15 19.99 1.21
CA VAL A 56 -10.42 20.97 0.14
C VAL A 56 -11.33 20.36 -0.93
N ARG A 57 -11.05 19.12 -1.35
CA ARG A 57 -11.84 18.46 -2.41
C ARG A 57 -13.28 18.16 -2.00
N SER A 58 -13.52 17.87 -0.72
CA SER A 58 -14.86 17.66 -0.17
C SER A 58 -15.62 18.97 0.13
N GLY A 59 -14.92 20.11 0.13
CA GLY A 59 -15.47 21.40 0.58
C GLY A 59 -15.58 21.52 2.10
N ALA A 60 -14.98 20.58 2.85
CA ALA A 60 -15.04 20.61 4.32
C ALA A 60 -14.27 21.78 4.93
N ASP A 61 -13.31 22.37 4.22
CA ASP A 61 -12.59 23.58 4.63
C ASP A 61 -13.54 24.78 4.87
N GLN A 62 -14.70 24.81 4.20
CA GLN A 62 -15.73 25.83 4.35
C GLN A 62 -16.69 25.58 5.52
N LEU A 63 -16.57 24.44 6.21
CA LEU A 63 -17.47 24.03 7.27
C LEU A 63 -16.87 24.26 8.66
N PRO A 64 -17.72 24.42 9.70
CA PRO A 64 -17.28 24.37 11.08
C PRO A 64 -16.53 23.07 11.37
N VAL A 65 -15.50 23.12 12.22
CA VAL A 65 -14.61 21.96 12.51
C VAL A 65 -15.41 20.70 12.90
N GLY A 66 -16.51 20.86 13.66
CA GLY A 66 -17.33 19.72 14.10
C GLY A 66 -18.09 18.99 12.97
N GLU A 67 -18.24 19.60 11.80
CA GLU A 67 -18.99 19.03 10.67
C GLU A 67 -18.07 18.41 9.60
N ARG A 68 -16.78 18.73 9.65
CA ARG A 68 -15.79 18.31 8.64
C ARG A 68 -15.64 16.80 8.53
N ALA A 69 -15.56 16.12 9.68
CA ALA A 69 -15.27 14.68 9.71
C ALA A 69 -16.31 13.84 8.96
N LEU A 70 -17.60 14.17 9.06
CA LEU A 70 -18.65 13.46 8.33
C LEU A 70 -18.58 13.75 6.84
N THR A 71 -18.35 15.00 6.47
CA THR A 71 -18.27 15.44 5.07
C THR A 71 -17.08 14.77 4.37
N THR A 72 -15.89 14.80 4.97
CA THR A 72 -14.70 14.15 4.41
C THR A 72 -14.87 12.63 4.31
N ALA A 73 -15.39 11.98 5.36
CA ALA A 73 -15.61 10.53 5.35
C ALA A 73 -16.59 10.10 4.25
N THR A 74 -17.69 10.84 4.09
CA THR A 74 -18.68 10.58 3.03
C THR A 74 -18.08 10.78 1.64
N TRP A 75 -17.30 11.84 1.48
CA TRP A 75 -16.64 12.14 0.22
C TRP A 75 -15.61 11.06 -0.14
N LEU A 76 -14.74 10.67 0.79
CA LEU A 76 -13.75 9.60 0.58
C LEU A 76 -14.42 8.27 0.21
N ALA A 77 -15.50 7.90 0.91
CA ALA A 77 -16.23 6.67 0.61
C ALA A 77 -16.75 6.60 -0.85
N ALA A 78 -17.02 7.77 -1.46
CA ALA A 78 -17.47 7.86 -2.84
C ALA A 78 -16.34 7.97 -3.88
N HIS A 79 -15.12 8.37 -3.46
CA HIS A 79 -14.04 8.73 -4.38
C HIS A 79 -12.82 7.79 -4.31
N LEU A 80 -12.68 6.96 -3.28
CA LEU A 80 -11.64 5.94 -3.25
C LEU A 80 -12.05 4.75 -4.12
N GLN A 81 -11.17 4.36 -5.03
CA GLN A 81 -11.44 3.34 -6.04
C GLN A 81 -10.76 2.01 -5.75
N THR A 82 -9.66 2.03 -4.98
CA THR A 82 -8.85 0.84 -4.75
C THR A 82 -9.04 0.26 -3.34
N GLN A 83 -9.07 -1.06 -3.26
CA GLN A 83 -9.09 -1.75 -1.97
C GLN A 83 -7.81 -1.45 -1.17
N GLU A 84 -6.68 -1.26 -1.86
CA GLU A 84 -5.40 -0.94 -1.24
C GLU A 84 -5.46 0.38 -0.44
N ALA A 85 -6.14 1.42 -0.96
CA ALA A 85 -6.32 2.68 -0.25
C ALA A 85 -7.23 2.53 0.98
N HIS A 86 -8.31 1.75 0.87
CA HIS A 86 -9.17 1.43 2.02
C HIS A 86 -8.37 0.69 3.10
N ASP A 87 -7.61 -0.34 2.74
CA ASP A 87 -6.79 -1.12 3.67
C ASP A 87 -5.70 -0.25 4.31
N TYR A 88 -5.14 0.68 3.55
CA TYR A 88 -4.19 1.65 4.08
C TYR A 88 -4.82 2.53 5.17
N LEU A 89 -5.98 3.12 4.90
CA LEU A 89 -6.68 3.97 5.88
C LEU A 89 -7.06 3.20 7.14
N VAL A 90 -7.54 1.96 7.01
CA VAL A 90 -7.82 1.07 8.16
C VAL A 90 -6.56 0.83 8.97
N ARG A 91 -5.42 0.59 8.33
CA ARG A 91 -4.14 0.32 9.00
C ARG A 91 -3.63 1.52 9.82
N ILE A 92 -3.83 2.75 9.34
CA ILE A 92 -3.38 3.96 10.06
C ILE A 92 -4.44 4.49 11.04
N GLN A 93 -5.65 3.95 11.05
CA GLN A 93 -6.74 4.41 11.92
C GLN A 93 -6.38 4.43 13.42
N PRO A 94 -5.66 3.43 13.97
CA PRO A 94 -5.28 3.43 15.38
C PRO A 94 -4.25 4.49 15.77
N LEU A 95 -3.55 5.06 14.78
CA LEU A 95 -2.55 6.09 15.01
C LEU A 95 -3.23 7.44 15.29
N VAL A 96 -2.56 8.29 16.08
CA VAL A 96 -3.05 9.63 16.43
C VAL A 96 -1.95 10.68 16.31
N GLY A 97 -2.35 11.94 16.07
CA GLY A 97 -1.44 13.08 16.01
C GLY A 97 -0.25 12.86 15.07
N GLU A 98 0.96 13.19 15.54
CA GLU A 98 2.18 13.10 14.74
C GLU A 98 2.42 11.71 14.13
N SER A 99 2.14 10.62 14.85
CA SER A 99 2.34 9.27 14.32
C SER A 99 1.47 8.99 13.11
N LYS A 100 0.23 9.47 13.12
CA LYS A 100 -0.71 9.32 12.01
C LYS A 100 -0.31 10.19 10.82
N ALA A 101 0.06 11.43 11.10
CA ALA A 101 0.55 12.38 10.10
C ALA A 101 1.82 11.85 9.41
N ALA A 102 2.81 11.38 10.19
CA ALA A 102 4.04 10.83 9.65
C ALA A 102 3.81 9.58 8.77
N ALA A 103 2.88 8.71 9.14
CA ALA A 103 2.51 7.55 8.32
C ALA A 103 1.93 8.00 6.97
N LEU A 104 1.03 8.98 6.97
CA LEU A 104 0.42 9.50 5.75
C LEU A 104 1.43 10.23 4.87
N ASP A 105 2.34 11.02 5.44
CA ASP A 105 3.41 11.67 4.70
C ASP A 105 4.38 10.66 4.05
N ALA A 106 4.70 9.58 4.77
CA ALA A 106 5.54 8.53 4.22
C ALA A 106 4.88 7.87 3.00
N GLU A 107 3.58 7.62 3.09
CA GLU A 107 2.81 7.05 1.99
C GLU A 107 2.67 8.02 0.82
N ALA A 108 2.38 9.29 1.07
CA ALA A 108 2.33 10.33 0.06
C ALA A 108 3.65 10.39 -0.74
N ARG A 109 4.80 10.39 -0.03
CA ARG A 109 6.12 10.34 -0.70
C ARG A 109 6.34 9.04 -1.48
N ARG A 110 5.88 7.88 -0.95
CA ARG A 110 6.00 6.60 -1.64
C ARG A 110 5.26 6.61 -2.98
N VAL A 111 4.12 7.27 -3.06
CA VAL A 111 3.35 7.40 -4.30
C VAL A 111 3.78 8.62 -5.15
N GLY A 112 4.81 9.35 -4.74
CA GLY A 112 5.38 10.46 -5.51
C GLY A 112 4.69 11.82 -5.32
N LEU A 113 3.95 12.01 -4.23
CA LEU A 113 3.40 13.31 -3.85
C LEU A 113 4.43 14.12 -3.05
N ALA A 114 4.52 15.42 -3.32
CA ALA A 114 5.47 16.30 -2.65
C ALA A 114 5.06 16.65 -1.21
N ARG A 115 3.77 16.65 -0.92
CA ARG A 115 3.18 17.01 0.38
C ARG A 115 1.80 16.37 0.54
N CYS A 116 1.31 16.35 1.78
CA CYS A 116 -0.03 15.88 2.12
C CYS A 116 -0.68 16.89 3.08
N ALA A 117 -1.67 17.64 2.62
CA ALA A 117 -2.31 18.68 3.41
C ALA A 117 -3.02 18.13 4.65
N LEU A 118 -3.63 16.95 4.54
CA LEU A 118 -4.26 16.27 5.67
C LEU A 118 -3.26 15.90 6.77
N ALA A 119 -2.03 15.49 6.40
CA ALA A 119 -1.00 15.20 7.38
C ALA A 119 -0.59 16.47 8.16
N ASP A 120 -0.52 17.62 7.47
CA ASP A 120 -0.24 18.90 8.11
C ASP A 120 -1.36 19.28 9.10
N GLU A 121 -2.64 19.08 8.73
CA GLU A 121 -3.78 19.36 9.62
C GLU A 121 -3.80 18.44 10.85
N TRP A 122 -3.39 17.20 10.73
CA TRP A 122 -3.31 16.30 11.90
C TRP A 122 -2.19 16.67 12.88
N ARG A 123 -1.14 17.37 12.42
CA ARG A 123 -0.10 17.93 13.31
C ARG A 123 -0.59 19.17 14.05
N ASP A 124 -1.20 20.08 13.31
CA ASP A 124 -1.66 21.37 13.79
C ASP A 124 -3.18 21.49 13.59
N PRO A 125 -3.99 20.76 14.39
CA PRO A 125 -5.44 20.82 14.22
C PRO A 125 -5.94 22.24 14.46
N PRO A 126 -6.90 22.73 13.64
CA PRO A 126 -7.46 24.06 13.80
C PRO A 126 -8.05 24.23 15.21
N ALA A 127 -7.88 25.42 15.79
CA ALA A 127 -8.42 25.75 17.10
C ALA A 127 -9.95 25.50 17.12
N ARG A 128 -10.41 24.83 18.19
CA ARG A 128 -11.82 24.52 18.39
C ARG A 128 -12.61 25.74 18.84
#